data_6844610190ae759c3be0088f6d35c870
#
_entry.id   6844610190ae759c3be0088f6d35c870
#
_cell.length_a   1.000
_cell.length_b   1.000
_cell.length_c   1.000
_cell.angle_alpha   90.00
_cell.angle_beta   90.00
_cell.angle_gamma   90.00
#
_symmetry.space_group_name_H-M   'P 1'
#
loop_
_entity.id
_entity.type
_entity.pdbx_description
1 polymer ?
#
loop_
_entity_poly.entity_id
_entity_poly.type
_entity_poly.pdbx_seq_one_letter_code
_entity_poly.pdbx_strand_id
1 'polypeptide(L)'
;KGAPPLFELAKRFEEHAKGMVVPATLFEKFGFNYIGPIDGHDLESLIPTLENIKHLEGPQFLHVVTKKGQGYKLAEADPVAYHGPGKFDPAVGLVPASAPSKTTFTQVFGDWLCDMAAHDPLLVGITPAMREGSGMVAFHQRFPERYHDVGIAEQHAVTFAAGLACEGLKPVVAIYSTFLQRAYDQVIHDVALQKLPMVLALDRAGIVG
;
A
#
# COMPACT_ATOMS: atom_id res chain seq x y z
N LYS A 1 -29.52 37.73 13.58
CA LYS A 1 -28.46 36.69 13.44
C LYS A 1 -27.20 37.34 14.02
N GLY A 2 -26.82 37.00 15.27
CA GLY A 2 -25.64 37.57 15.95
C GLY A 2 -24.35 37.10 15.28
N ALA A 3 -23.33 37.94 15.23
CA ALA A 3 -22.00 37.57 14.78
C ALA A 3 -21.43 36.47 15.71
N PRO A 4 -20.71 35.50 15.21
CA PRO A 4 -20.09 34.49 16.06
C PRO A 4 -19.14 35.17 17.08
N PRO A 5 -19.05 34.65 18.31
CA PRO A 5 -18.16 35.25 19.31
C PRO A 5 -16.73 35.28 18.79
N LEU A 6 -15.99 36.32 19.11
CA LEU A 6 -14.62 36.59 18.65
C LEU A 6 -13.68 35.36 18.81
N PHE A 7 -13.94 34.57 19.83
CA PHE A 7 -13.24 33.33 20.13
C PHE A 7 -13.44 32.26 19.05
N GLU A 8 -14.67 32.08 18.51
CA GLU A 8 -14.93 31.14 17.41
C GLU A 8 -14.30 31.60 16.09
N LEU A 9 -14.26 32.91 15.84
CA LEU A 9 -13.56 33.45 14.67
C LEU A 9 -12.05 33.25 14.78
N ALA A 10 -11.47 33.50 15.96
CA ALA A 10 -10.05 33.27 16.21
C ALA A 10 -9.68 31.77 16.07
N LYS A 11 -10.52 30.88 16.59
CA LYS A 11 -10.35 29.42 16.46
C LYS A 11 -10.42 28.97 15.00
N ARG A 12 -11.39 29.46 14.23
CA ARG A 12 -11.49 29.16 12.80
C ARG A 12 -10.31 29.68 11.98
N PHE A 13 -9.77 30.84 12.34
CA PHE A 13 -8.60 31.40 11.70
C PHE A 13 -7.34 30.59 12.02
N GLU A 14 -7.19 30.17 13.26
CA GLU A 14 -6.11 29.26 13.69
C GLU A 14 -6.20 27.91 12.97
N GLU A 15 -7.38 27.31 12.87
CA GLU A 15 -7.63 26.07 12.15
C GLU A 15 -7.30 26.20 10.64
N HIS A 16 -7.65 27.33 10.01
CA HIS A 16 -7.30 27.59 8.62
C HIS A 16 -5.81 27.82 8.42
N ALA A 17 -5.15 28.52 9.32
CA ALA A 17 -3.71 28.74 9.26
C ALA A 17 -2.92 27.44 9.49
N LYS A 18 -3.34 26.62 10.43
CA LYS A 18 -2.80 25.26 10.64
C LYS A 18 -3.03 24.37 9.41
N GLY A 19 -4.19 24.46 8.78
CA GLY A 19 -4.56 23.67 7.61
C GLY A 19 -3.74 23.95 6.35
N MET A 20 -3.11 25.11 6.26
CA MET A 20 -2.19 25.42 5.18
C MET A 20 -0.79 24.80 5.38
N VAL A 21 -0.46 24.37 6.59
CA VAL A 21 0.88 23.91 6.97
C VAL A 21 0.91 22.45 7.45
N VAL A 22 -0.21 21.93 7.97
CA VAL A 22 -0.27 20.60 8.59
C VAL A 22 -1.47 19.81 8.04
N PRO A 23 -1.30 18.53 7.63
CA PRO A 23 -2.38 17.67 7.11
C PRO A 23 -3.43 17.28 8.18
N ALA A 24 -3.39 17.88 9.34
CA ALA A 24 -4.25 17.58 10.50
C ALA A 24 -5.73 17.96 10.34
N THR A 25 -6.02 18.97 9.53
CA THR A 25 -7.36 19.61 9.48
C THR A 25 -8.48 18.70 9.03
N LEU A 26 -8.20 17.68 8.21
CA LEU A 26 -9.22 16.72 7.80
C LEU A 26 -9.71 15.89 8.99
N PHE A 27 -8.79 15.36 9.78
CA PHE A 27 -9.12 14.53 10.95
C PHE A 27 -9.80 15.34 12.05
N GLU A 28 -9.35 16.58 12.28
CA GLU A 28 -9.99 17.50 13.23
C GLU A 28 -11.45 17.82 12.84
N LYS A 29 -11.74 17.97 11.53
CA LYS A 29 -13.11 18.16 11.03
C LYS A 29 -14.00 16.93 11.23
N PHE A 30 -13.44 15.74 11.31
CA PHE A 30 -14.15 14.53 11.69
C PHE A 30 -14.31 14.36 13.20
N GLY A 31 -13.87 15.32 14.00
CA GLY A 31 -14.01 15.31 15.44
C GLY A 31 -12.91 14.60 16.21
N PHE A 32 -11.79 14.26 15.53
CA PHE A 32 -10.62 13.73 16.21
C PHE A 32 -9.81 14.84 16.86
N ASN A 33 -9.25 14.55 18.02
CA ASN A 33 -8.16 15.35 18.59
C ASN A 33 -6.85 14.87 17.93
N TYR A 34 -6.28 15.69 17.06
CA TYR A 34 -5.06 15.36 16.33
C TYR A 34 -3.82 15.72 17.12
N ILE A 35 -2.91 14.77 17.26
CA ILE A 35 -1.65 14.88 18.00
C ILE A 35 -0.51 14.42 17.07
N GLY A 36 0.44 15.28 16.82
CA GLY A 36 1.59 14.99 15.98
C GLY A 36 1.83 16.02 14.86
N PRO A 37 2.71 15.69 13.89
CA PRO A 37 3.46 14.43 13.76
C PRO A 37 4.54 14.27 14.84
N ILE A 38 4.75 13.03 15.30
CA ILE A 38 5.79 12.66 16.28
C ILE A 38 6.74 11.66 15.64
N ASP A 39 8.04 11.79 15.89
CA ASP A 39 9.01 10.78 15.48
C ASP A 39 8.79 9.49 16.29
N GLY A 40 8.40 8.41 15.59
CA GLY A 40 8.16 7.11 16.20
C GLY A 40 9.42 6.38 16.65
N HIS A 41 10.60 6.88 16.27
CA HIS A 41 11.88 6.34 16.73
C HIS A 41 12.41 7.06 17.99
N ASP A 42 11.82 8.22 18.35
CA ASP A 42 12.11 8.93 19.58
C ASP A 42 11.15 8.45 20.70
N LEU A 43 11.61 7.43 21.44
CA LEU A 43 10.82 6.87 22.54
C LEU A 43 10.71 7.80 23.73
N GLU A 44 11.65 8.74 23.89
CA GLU A 44 11.62 9.74 24.97
C GLU A 44 10.44 10.71 24.79
N SER A 45 10.09 11.02 23.55
CA SER A 45 8.92 11.84 23.22
C SER A 45 7.63 11.02 23.09
N LEU A 46 7.72 9.81 22.50
CA LEU A 46 6.56 8.99 22.19
C LEU A 46 5.89 8.42 23.45
N ILE A 47 6.66 7.90 24.41
CA ILE A 47 6.14 7.26 25.62
C ILE A 47 5.35 8.28 26.47
N PRO A 48 5.89 9.46 26.85
CA PRO A 48 5.10 10.44 27.59
C PRO A 48 3.86 10.94 26.83
N THR A 49 3.95 11.03 25.48
CA THR A 49 2.80 11.40 24.66
C THR A 49 1.69 10.36 24.79
N LEU A 50 1.99 9.08 24.68
CA LEU A 50 1.03 7.99 24.87
C LEU A 50 0.45 7.98 26.29
N GLU A 51 1.28 8.23 27.30
CA GLU A 51 0.83 8.35 28.69
C GLU A 51 -0.17 9.51 28.91
N ASN A 52 0.05 10.63 28.26
CA ASN A 52 -0.87 11.76 28.31
C ASN A 52 -2.18 11.50 27.56
N ILE A 53 -2.09 10.93 26.37
CA ILE A 53 -3.25 10.65 25.50
C ILE A 53 -4.26 9.75 26.17
N LYS A 54 -3.81 8.74 26.94
CA LYS A 54 -4.74 7.79 27.62
C LYS A 54 -5.69 8.43 28.61
N HIS A 55 -5.42 9.67 29.02
CA HIS A 55 -6.26 10.42 29.96
C HIS A 55 -7.20 11.41 29.27
N LEU A 56 -7.10 11.56 27.94
CA LEU A 56 -7.97 12.42 27.16
C LEU A 56 -9.28 11.73 26.82
N GLU A 57 -10.36 12.48 26.81
CA GLU A 57 -11.68 11.99 26.40
C GLU A 57 -11.90 12.19 24.90
N GLY A 58 -12.79 11.37 24.33
CA GLY A 58 -13.14 11.40 22.90
C GLY A 58 -12.13 10.70 21.99
N PRO A 59 -12.35 10.75 20.67
CA PRO A 59 -11.49 10.08 19.71
C PRO A 59 -10.16 10.81 19.52
N GLN A 60 -9.06 10.10 19.73
CA GLN A 60 -7.69 10.62 19.58
C GLN A 60 -7.08 10.10 18.28
N PHE A 61 -6.39 10.95 17.54
CA PHE A 61 -5.61 10.59 16.35
C PHE A 61 -4.14 10.93 16.57
N LEU A 62 -3.35 9.94 16.92
CA LEU A 62 -1.90 10.07 17.07
C LEU A 62 -1.21 9.81 15.74
N HIS A 63 -0.57 10.85 15.17
CA HIS A 63 0.24 10.72 13.96
C HIS A 63 1.70 10.46 14.32
N VAL A 64 2.14 9.23 14.10
CA VAL A 64 3.52 8.80 14.32
C VAL A 64 4.21 8.60 12.97
N VAL A 65 5.34 9.23 12.77
CA VAL A 65 6.17 9.10 11.58
C VAL A 65 7.34 8.17 11.87
N THR A 66 7.51 7.16 11.02
CA THR A 66 8.63 6.23 11.13
C THR A 66 9.36 6.08 9.80
N LYS A 67 10.64 5.73 9.85
CA LYS A 67 11.45 5.36 8.70
C LYS A 67 11.69 3.86 8.73
N LYS A 68 11.31 3.17 7.66
CA LYS A 68 11.50 1.72 7.54
C LYS A 68 12.98 1.35 7.59
N GLY A 69 13.35 0.40 8.45
CA GLY A 69 14.73 -0.01 8.63
C GLY A 69 15.58 0.86 9.57
N GLN A 70 15.01 1.91 10.17
CA GLN A 70 15.71 2.84 11.05
C GLN A 70 16.52 2.13 12.12
N GLY A 71 17.79 2.55 12.28
CA GLY A 71 18.73 1.99 13.24
C GLY A 71 19.61 0.87 12.69
N TYR A 72 19.31 0.37 11.49
CA TYR A 72 20.17 -0.62 10.82
C TYR A 72 20.49 -0.15 9.39
N LYS A 73 21.73 0.30 9.17
CA LYS A 73 22.15 0.97 7.93
C LYS A 73 21.84 0.20 6.64
N LEU A 74 22.00 -1.13 6.66
CA LEU A 74 21.74 -1.96 5.49
C LEU A 74 20.22 -2.02 5.19
N ALA A 75 19.38 -2.05 6.21
CA ALA A 75 17.93 -2.00 6.03
C ALA A 75 17.44 -0.60 5.63
N GLU A 76 18.11 0.45 6.07
CA GLU A 76 17.81 1.82 5.62
C GLU A 76 18.17 2.04 4.15
N ALA A 77 19.23 1.37 3.67
CA ALA A 77 19.66 1.44 2.28
C ALA A 77 18.76 0.64 1.33
N ASP A 78 18.24 -0.52 1.79
CA ASP A 78 17.30 -1.36 1.01
C ASP A 78 16.17 -1.88 1.90
N PRO A 79 15.16 -1.04 2.20
CA PRO A 79 14.06 -1.43 3.05
C PRO A 79 13.12 -2.47 2.42
N VAL A 80 13.22 -2.70 1.13
CA VAL A 80 12.44 -3.73 0.43
C VAL A 80 13.03 -5.11 0.68
N ALA A 81 14.35 -5.29 0.48
CA ALA A 81 15.03 -6.55 0.75
C ALA A 81 14.94 -6.96 2.22
N TYR A 82 14.99 -5.99 3.13
CA TYR A 82 14.87 -6.22 4.57
C TYR A 82 13.44 -6.25 5.10
N HIS A 83 12.42 -6.25 4.22
CA HIS A 83 11.04 -6.41 4.65
C HIS A 83 10.67 -7.89 4.81
N GLY A 84 10.83 -8.40 6.03
CA GLY A 84 10.55 -9.81 6.35
C GLY A 84 11.59 -10.79 5.80
N PRO A 85 12.90 -10.49 5.97
CA PRO A 85 13.97 -11.38 5.53
C PRO A 85 13.98 -12.68 6.34
N GLY A 86 14.59 -13.72 5.76
CA GLY A 86 14.95 -14.93 6.51
C GLY A 86 16.03 -14.66 7.56
N LYS A 87 16.57 -15.72 8.17
CA LYS A 87 17.69 -15.59 9.10
C LYS A 87 18.94 -15.06 8.38
N PHE A 88 19.58 -14.06 8.94
CA PHE A 88 20.83 -13.48 8.45
C PHE A 88 21.73 -13.04 9.62
N ASP A 89 23.02 -12.84 9.35
CA ASP A 89 23.95 -12.26 10.32
C ASP A 89 23.88 -10.73 10.25
N PRO A 90 23.49 -10.02 11.34
CA PRO A 90 23.41 -8.55 11.33
C PRO A 90 24.72 -7.84 11.03
N ALA A 91 25.88 -8.48 11.27
CA ALA A 91 27.19 -7.89 10.97
C ALA A 91 27.51 -7.92 9.47
N VAL A 92 26.94 -8.89 8.74
CA VAL A 92 27.19 -9.11 7.30
C VAL A 92 26.03 -8.60 6.43
N GLY A 93 24.81 -8.71 6.95
CA GLY A 93 23.58 -8.42 6.20
C GLY A 93 23.05 -9.62 5.43
N LEU A 94 22.12 -9.36 4.51
CA LEU A 94 21.56 -10.40 3.63
C LEU A 94 22.62 -10.84 2.62
N VAL A 95 22.94 -12.13 2.62
CA VAL A 95 23.83 -12.73 1.62
C VAL A 95 22.96 -13.31 0.50
N PRO A 96 23.25 -12.98 -0.79
CA PRO A 96 22.56 -13.60 -1.92
C PRO A 96 22.69 -15.12 -1.85
N ALA A 97 21.61 -15.84 -2.18
CA ALA A 97 21.65 -17.29 -2.23
C ALA A 97 22.72 -17.79 -3.22
N SER A 98 23.60 -18.65 -2.77
CA SER A 98 24.78 -19.12 -3.52
C SER A 98 24.46 -20.13 -4.63
N ALA A 99 23.25 -20.60 -4.74
CA ALA A 99 22.84 -21.55 -5.77
C ALA A 99 21.58 -21.05 -6.51
N PRO A 100 21.44 -21.33 -7.82
CA PRO A 100 20.20 -21.08 -8.52
C PRO A 100 19.11 -21.91 -7.86
N SER A 101 18.14 -21.24 -7.22
CA SER A 101 16.95 -21.90 -6.72
C SER A 101 16.20 -22.52 -7.91
N LYS A 102 15.44 -23.58 -7.65
CA LYS A 102 14.49 -24.10 -8.66
C LYS A 102 13.58 -22.94 -9.10
N THR A 103 13.27 -22.88 -10.38
CA THR A 103 12.32 -21.92 -10.94
C THR A 103 11.02 -21.94 -10.12
N THR A 104 10.59 -20.81 -9.64
CA THR A 104 9.35 -20.66 -8.87
C THR A 104 8.17 -20.36 -9.78
N PHE A 105 6.96 -20.63 -9.33
CA PHE A 105 5.75 -20.21 -10.05
C PHE A 105 5.68 -18.70 -10.26
N THR A 106 6.15 -17.92 -9.30
CA THR A 106 6.26 -16.46 -9.39
C THR A 106 7.16 -16.02 -10.55
N GLN A 107 8.30 -16.71 -10.75
CA GLN A 107 9.18 -16.43 -11.90
C GLN A 107 8.51 -16.80 -13.22
N VAL A 108 7.90 -17.99 -13.29
CA VAL A 108 7.16 -18.43 -14.51
C VAL A 108 6.06 -17.44 -14.86
N PHE A 109 5.30 -16.97 -13.89
CA PHE A 109 4.26 -15.96 -14.09
C PHE A 109 4.83 -14.62 -14.59
N GLY A 110 5.90 -14.13 -13.97
CA GLY A 110 6.54 -12.87 -14.36
C GLY A 110 7.09 -12.91 -15.80
N ASP A 111 7.74 -14.01 -16.15
CA ASP A 111 8.27 -14.24 -17.50
C ASP A 111 7.14 -14.33 -18.52
N TRP A 112 6.08 -15.11 -18.24
CA TRP A 112 4.89 -15.20 -19.06
C TRP A 112 4.23 -13.83 -19.27
N LEU A 113 4.06 -13.05 -18.21
CA LEU A 113 3.42 -11.74 -18.28
C LEU A 113 4.22 -10.79 -19.19
N CYS A 114 5.55 -10.80 -19.07
CA CYS A 114 6.44 -10.03 -19.92
C CYS A 114 6.40 -10.47 -21.39
N ASP A 115 6.34 -11.76 -21.62
CA ASP A 115 6.27 -12.32 -22.98
C ASP A 115 4.94 -11.97 -23.65
N MET A 116 3.83 -12.18 -22.96
CA MET A 116 2.50 -11.80 -23.46
C MET A 116 2.39 -10.31 -23.75
N ALA A 117 2.90 -9.46 -22.87
CA ALA A 117 2.86 -8.01 -23.07
C ALA A 117 3.74 -7.52 -24.24
N ALA A 118 4.78 -8.26 -24.58
CA ALA A 118 5.59 -7.96 -25.77
C ALA A 118 4.83 -8.20 -27.07
N HIS A 119 3.89 -9.16 -27.07
CA HIS A 119 3.10 -9.51 -28.25
C HIS A 119 1.74 -8.81 -28.29
N ASP A 120 1.21 -8.38 -27.13
CA ASP A 120 -0.10 -7.76 -27.02
C ASP A 120 -0.02 -6.39 -26.30
N PRO A 121 -0.14 -5.28 -27.05
CA PRO A 121 -0.07 -3.94 -26.46
C PRO A 121 -1.25 -3.58 -25.56
N LEU A 122 -2.36 -4.33 -25.61
CA LEU A 122 -3.54 -4.11 -24.79
C LEU A 122 -3.42 -4.72 -23.40
N LEU A 123 -2.42 -5.56 -23.16
CA LEU A 123 -2.21 -6.20 -21.87
C LEU A 123 -1.69 -5.21 -20.84
N VAL A 124 -2.37 -5.14 -19.68
CA VAL A 124 -2.07 -4.26 -18.55
C VAL A 124 -1.91 -5.11 -17.29
N GLY A 125 -0.86 -4.87 -16.53
CA GLY A 125 -0.58 -5.54 -15.26
C GLY A 125 -0.94 -4.66 -14.06
N ILE A 126 -1.68 -5.22 -13.10
CA ILE A 126 -2.13 -4.51 -11.89
C ILE A 126 -1.78 -5.35 -10.66
N THR A 127 -1.32 -4.69 -9.61
CA THR A 127 -1.09 -5.35 -8.31
C THR A 127 -1.40 -4.40 -7.16
N PRO A 128 -1.98 -4.88 -6.04
CA PRO A 128 -2.16 -4.10 -4.83
C PRO A 128 -0.93 -4.24 -3.91
N ALA A 129 0.08 -3.37 -4.08
CA ALA A 129 1.29 -3.27 -3.26
C ALA A 129 2.16 -4.56 -3.18
N MET A 130 2.10 -5.44 -4.21
CA MET A 130 2.76 -6.75 -4.17
C MET A 130 3.69 -7.00 -5.37
N ARG A 131 4.33 -5.95 -5.89
CA ARG A 131 5.18 -6.03 -7.08
C ARG A 131 6.24 -7.14 -7.03
N GLU A 132 7.01 -7.21 -5.95
CA GLU A 132 8.08 -8.19 -5.76
C GLU A 132 7.50 -9.59 -5.57
N GLY A 133 6.53 -9.72 -4.67
CA GLY A 133 5.91 -10.98 -4.32
C GLY A 133 5.13 -11.63 -5.45
N SER A 134 4.54 -10.84 -6.33
CA SER A 134 3.81 -11.32 -7.51
C SER A 134 4.69 -11.48 -8.77
N GLY A 135 6.02 -11.23 -8.68
CA GLY A 135 6.93 -11.39 -9.81
C GLY A 135 6.80 -10.33 -10.91
N MET A 136 6.26 -9.15 -10.59
CA MET A 136 5.99 -8.10 -11.58
C MET A 136 7.13 -7.09 -11.74
N VAL A 137 8.29 -7.30 -11.12
CA VAL A 137 9.43 -6.35 -11.19
C VAL A 137 9.90 -6.15 -12.63
N ALA A 138 10.12 -7.24 -13.38
CA ALA A 138 10.56 -7.17 -14.77
C ALA A 138 9.47 -6.54 -15.67
N PHE A 139 8.20 -6.82 -15.42
CA PHE A 139 7.10 -6.21 -16.14
C PHE A 139 7.06 -4.69 -15.94
N HIS A 140 7.17 -4.22 -14.70
CA HIS A 140 7.24 -2.79 -14.38
C HIS A 140 8.42 -2.09 -15.10
N GLN A 141 9.60 -2.74 -15.12
CA GLN A 141 10.78 -2.18 -15.79
C GLN A 141 10.63 -2.10 -17.31
N ARG A 142 10.03 -3.12 -17.95
CA ARG A 142 9.89 -3.20 -19.39
C ARG A 142 8.68 -2.45 -19.94
N PHE A 143 7.60 -2.37 -19.18
CA PHE A 143 6.31 -1.81 -19.60
C PHE A 143 5.73 -0.86 -18.54
N PRO A 144 6.46 0.21 -18.12
CA PRO A 144 6.05 1.08 -17.02
C PRO A 144 4.67 1.71 -17.23
N GLU A 145 4.32 2.08 -18.47
CA GLU A 145 3.02 2.70 -18.81
C GLU A 145 1.83 1.73 -18.73
N ARG A 146 2.11 0.43 -18.61
CA ARG A 146 1.11 -0.63 -18.53
C ARG A 146 1.16 -1.37 -17.19
N TYR A 147 1.96 -0.89 -16.26
CA TYR A 147 2.04 -1.37 -14.89
C TYR A 147 1.38 -0.41 -13.93
N HIS A 148 0.48 -0.91 -13.10
CA HIS A 148 -0.22 -0.13 -12.08
C HIS A 148 -0.13 -0.80 -10.71
N ASP A 149 0.48 -0.12 -9.75
CA ASP A 149 0.42 -0.47 -8.35
C ASP A 149 -0.60 0.46 -7.66
N VAL A 150 -1.68 -0.12 -7.18
CA VAL A 150 -2.78 0.63 -6.58
C VAL A 150 -2.63 0.79 -5.06
N GLY A 151 -1.47 0.42 -4.51
CA GLY A 151 -1.26 0.38 -3.07
C GLY A 151 -2.08 -0.74 -2.40
N ILE A 152 -2.27 -0.64 -1.08
CA ILE A 152 -3.05 -1.64 -0.32
C ILE A 152 -4.56 -1.32 -0.49
N ALA A 153 -5.06 -1.52 -1.72
CA ALA A 153 -6.43 -1.20 -2.12
C ALA A 153 -6.98 -2.27 -3.09
N GLU A 154 -7.23 -3.46 -2.58
CA GLU A 154 -7.65 -4.62 -3.37
C GLU A 154 -8.98 -4.40 -4.08
N GLN A 155 -9.94 -3.73 -3.46
CA GLN A 155 -11.21 -3.35 -4.07
C GLN A 155 -10.97 -2.46 -5.29
N HIS A 156 -10.10 -1.45 -5.13
CA HIS A 156 -9.75 -0.56 -6.23
C HIS A 156 -9.05 -1.31 -7.37
N ALA A 157 -8.17 -2.26 -7.06
CA ALA A 157 -7.49 -3.07 -8.08
C ALA A 157 -8.50 -3.77 -9.01
N VAL A 158 -9.53 -4.39 -8.44
CA VAL A 158 -10.54 -5.12 -9.20
C VAL A 158 -11.46 -4.18 -9.98
N THR A 159 -11.97 -3.12 -9.36
CA THR A 159 -12.83 -2.13 -10.03
C THR A 159 -12.07 -1.40 -11.15
N PHE A 160 -10.82 -1.03 -10.93
CA PHE A 160 -9.97 -0.40 -11.93
C PHE A 160 -9.73 -1.34 -13.12
N ALA A 161 -9.41 -2.61 -12.86
CA ALA A 161 -9.28 -3.62 -13.90
C ALA A 161 -10.57 -3.81 -14.71
N ALA A 162 -11.72 -3.83 -14.04
CA ALA A 162 -13.03 -3.90 -14.70
C ALA A 162 -13.25 -2.71 -15.63
N GLY A 163 -12.92 -1.49 -15.19
CA GLY A 163 -13.00 -0.29 -16.03
C GLY A 163 -12.10 -0.36 -17.26
N LEU A 164 -10.86 -0.85 -17.11
CA LEU A 164 -9.95 -1.05 -18.25
C LEU A 164 -10.48 -2.11 -19.24
N ALA A 165 -11.11 -3.17 -18.73
CA ALA A 165 -11.72 -4.19 -19.57
C ALA A 165 -12.93 -3.65 -20.37
N CYS A 166 -13.69 -2.70 -19.81
CA CYS A 166 -14.77 -2.01 -20.54
C CYS A 166 -14.25 -1.25 -21.76
N GLU A 167 -13.02 -0.72 -21.70
CA GLU A 167 -12.37 -0.01 -22.80
C GLU A 167 -11.55 -0.93 -23.73
N GLY A 168 -11.73 -2.24 -23.59
CA GLY A 168 -11.10 -3.25 -24.47
C GLY A 168 -9.66 -3.57 -24.13
N LEU A 169 -9.12 -3.11 -23.01
CA LEU A 169 -7.82 -3.53 -22.51
C LEU A 169 -7.91 -4.93 -21.88
N LYS A 170 -6.77 -5.57 -21.72
CA LYS A 170 -6.66 -6.94 -21.18
C LYS A 170 -5.96 -6.92 -19.83
N PRO A 171 -6.67 -6.60 -18.74
CA PRO A 171 -6.08 -6.50 -17.43
C PRO A 171 -5.76 -7.87 -16.82
N VAL A 172 -4.56 -7.96 -16.25
CA VAL A 172 -4.09 -9.08 -15.43
C VAL A 172 -3.85 -8.53 -14.02
N VAL A 173 -4.65 -8.94 -13.05
CA VAL A 173 -4.52 -8.55 -11.65
C VAL A 173 -3.78 -9.65 -10.90
N ALA A 174 -2.55 -9.36 -10.47
CA ALA A 174 -1.75 -10.26 -9.65
C ALA A 174 -1.97 -9.93 -8.16
N ILE A 175 -2.66 -10.82 -7.47
CA ILE A 175 -3.11 -10.61 -6.10
C ILE A 175 -3.00 -11.90 -5.29
N TYR A 176 -2.63 -11.80 -4.00
CA TYR A 176 -2.65 -12.95 -3.11
C TYR A 176 -4.09 -13.38 -2.80
N SER A 177 -4.32 -14.68 -2.78
CA SER A 177 -5.65 -15.26 -2.51
C SER A 177 -6.29 -14.73 -1.23
N THR A 178 -5.51 -14.60 -0.15
CA THR A 178 -5.98 -14.07 1.13
C THR A 178 -6.39 -12.61 1.06
N PHE A 179 -5.77 -11.81 0.18
CA PHE A 179 -6.11 -10.39 0.03
C PHE A 179 -7.27 -10.15 -0.91
N LEU A 180 -7.49 -11.05 -1.88
CA LEU A 180 -8.63 -10.95 -2.79
C LEU A 180 -9.98 -10.99 -2.07
N GLN A 181 -10.05 -11.62 -0.90
CA GLN A 181 -11.30 -11.62 -0.11
C GLN A 181 -11.81 -10.21 0.23
N ARG A 182 -10.94 -9.19 0.27
CA ARG A 182 -11.37 -7.77 0.43
C ARG A 182 -12.13 -7.23 -0.77
N ALA A 183 -11.91 -7.79 -1.95
CA ALA A 183 -12.55 -7.37 -3.19
C ALA A 183 -13.67 -8.34 -3.64
N TYR A 184 -14.24 -9.10 -2.71
CA TYR A 184 -15.27 -10.10 -3.02
C TYR A 184 -16.48 -9.50 -3.75
N ASP A 185 -16.99 -8.39 -3.25
CA ASP A 185 -18.13 -7.69 -3.87
C ASP A 185 -17.78 -7.16 -5.26
N GLN A 186 -16.58 -6.62 -5.44
CA GLN A 186 -16.11 -6.09 -6.73
C GLN A 186 -15.95 -7.19 -7.77
N VAL A 187 -15.48 -8.38 -7.38
CA VAL A 187 -15.41 -9.53 -8.29
C VAL A 187 -16.79 -9.93 -8.78
N ILE A 188 -17.80 -9.92 -7.91
CA ILE A 188 -19.17 -10.25 -8.28
C ILE A 188 -19.79 -9.14 -9.11
N HIS A 189 -19.84 -7.91 -8.56
CA HIS A 189 -20.60 -6.81 -9.12
C HIS A 189 -19.92 -6.19 -10.35
N ASP A 190 -18.62 -5.88 -10.24
CA ASP A 190 -17.92 -5.12 -11.27
C ASP A 190 -17.42 -6.01 -12.41
N VAL A 191 -17.17 -7.29 -12.15
CA VAL A 191 -16.61 -8.21 -13.14
C VAL A 191 -17.58 -9.28 -13.60
N ALA A 192 -18.07 -10.13 -12.68
CA ALA A 192 -18.82 -11.32 -13.05
C ALA A 192 -20.22 -11.00 -13.63
N LEU A 193 -20.99 -10.11 -12.99
CA LEU A 193 -22.29 -9.69 -13.49
C LEU A 193 -22.20 -9.01 -14.85
N GLN A 194 -21.14 -8.26 -15.10
CA GLN A 194 -20.91 -7.57 -16.37
C GLN A 194 -20.19 -8.45 -17.41
N LYS A 195 -19.74 -9.66 -17.03
CA LYS A 195 -19.03 -10.61 -17.90
C LYS A 195 -17.77 -10.02 -18.54
N LEU A 196 -17.04 -9.19 -17.78
CA LEU A 196 -15.85 -8.53 -18.29
C LEU A 196 -14.65 -9.49 -18.41
N PRO A 197 -13.90 -9.43 -19.52
CA PRO A 197 -12.74 -10.29 -19.74
C PRO A 197 -11.53 -9.74 -18.99
N MET A 198 -11.19 -10.36 -17.86
CA MET A 198 -9.96 -10.07 -17.12
C MET A 198 -9.36 -11.34 -16.53
N VAL A 199 -8.09 -11.29 -16.21
CA VAL A 199 -7.36 -12.39 -15.55
C VAL A 199 -7.09 -12.03 -14.10
N LEU A 200 -7.48 -12.91 -13.19
CA LEU A 200 -7.07 -12.86 -11.78
C LEU A 200 -5.99 -13.92 -11.56
N ALA A 201 -4.74 -13.48 -11.43
CA ALA A 201 -3.62 -14.34 -11.09
C ALA A 201 -3.50 -14.43 -9.57
N LEU A 202 -4.02 -15.53 -9.00
CA LEU A 202 -4.06 -15.74 -7.56
C LEU A 202 -2.78 -16.44 -7.09
N ASP A 203 -1.93 -15.70 -6.40
CA ASP A 203 -0.75 -16.24 -5.77
C ASP A 203 -1.09 -16.73 -4.34
N ARG A 204 -0.31 -17.69 -3.85
CA ARG A 204 -0.45 -18.27 -2.49
C ARG A 204 -1.85 -18.81 -2.22
N ALA A 205 -2.42 -19.51 -3.21
CA ALA A 205 -3.75 -20.11 -3.15
C ALA A 205 -3.78 -21.48 -2.45
N GLY A 206 -2.65 -21.98 -1.96
CA GLY A 206 -2.56 -23.24 -1.22
C GLY A 206 -2.89 -23.08 0.27
N ILE A 207 -2.88 -24.22 0.97
CA ILE A 207 -2.99 -24.23 2.43
C ILE A 207 -1.68 -23.71 3.02
N VAL A 208 -1.79 -22.69 3.87
CA VAL A 208 -0.67 -22.12 4.63
C VAL A 208 -0.81 -22.54 6.08
N GLY A 209 0.26 -23.14 6.64
CA GLY A 209 0.35 -23.54 8.03
C GLY A 209 1.37 -22.70 8.79
#